data_ec813c66b5bfe776a1b494469d5eb30e
#
_entry.id   ec813c66b5bfe776a1b494469d5eb30e
#
_cell.length_a   1.000
_cell.length_b   1.000
_cell.length_c   1.000
_cell.angle_alpha   90.00
_cell.angle_beta   90.00
_cell.angle_gamma   90.00
#
_symmetry.space_group_name_H-M   'P 1'
#
loop_
_entity.id
_entity.type
_entity.pdbx_description
1 polymer ?
#
loop_
_entity_poly.entity_id
_entity_poly.type
_entity_poly.pdbx_seq_one_letter_code
_entity_poly.pdbx_strand_id
1 'polypeptide(L)'
;EAVPRCPDCGRVLVPWVRDDTFLEGTFWQDNLHRYHRFLRRWIMDQSDKKVLLLELGVGEMTPSIIKLPFWELTAKNENVFYACLNRESSHRPEHLRGRSLYLQGDLAETLAALRQERSIAANIE
;
A
#
# COMPACT_ATOMS: atom_id res chain seq x y z
N GLU A 1 -3.52 -8.16 -31.47
CA GLU A 1 -3.38 -7.37 -30.21
C GLU A 1 -2.48 -6.17 -30.50
N ALA A 2 -2.89 -4.99 -30.04
CA ALA A 2 -2.09 -3.78 -30.24
C ALA A 2 -0.98 -3.72 -29.19
N VAL A 3 0.26 -3.72 -29.63
CA VAL A 3 1.42 -3.52 -28.75
C VAL A 3 1.44 -2.04 -28.32
N PRO A 4 1.45 -1.71 -27.00
CA PRO A 4 1.47 -0.33 -26.55
C PRO A 4 2.74 0.39 -27.00
N ARG A 5 2.58 1.68 -27.37
CA ARG A 5 3.66 2.54 -27.86
C ARG A 5 3.76 3.82 -27.03
N CYS A 6 4.97 4.33 -26.93
CA CYS A 6 5.22 5.61 -26.27
C CYS A 6 4.48 6.73 -27.02
N PRO A 7 3.69 7.58 -26.36
CA PRO A 7 2.98 8.67 -27.01
C PRO A 7 3.91 9.74 -27.59
N ASP A 8 5.09 9.91 -27.02
CA ASP A 8 6.04 10.97 -27.42
C ASP A 8 6.93 10.54 -28.60
N CYS A 9 7.44 9.31 -28.60
CA CYS A 9 8.42 8.87 -29.61
C CYS A 9 7.97 7.68 -30.48
N GLY A 10 6.78 7.12 -30.24
CA GLY A 10 6.21 6.01 -31.01
C GLY A 10 6.89 4.65 -30.81
N ARG A 11 7.96 4.55 -30.03
CA ARG A 11 8.64 3.28 -29.78
C ARG A 11 7.75 2.32 -29.01
N VAL A 12 7.91 1.03 -29.25
CA VAL A 12 7.23 -0.03 -28.51
C VAL A 12 7.60 0.06 -27.03
N LEU A 13 6.59 0.04 -26.15
CA LEU A 13 6.81 -0.08 -24.72
C LEU A 13 7.11 -1.53 -24.37
N VAL A 14 8.08 -1.74 -23.50
CA VAL A 14 8.43 -3.04 -22.95
C VAL A 14 8.04 -3.12 -21.48
N PRO A 15 7.76 -4.31 -20.93
CA PRO A 15 7.54 -4.47 -19.50
C PRO A 15 8.73 -3.92 -18.71
N TRP A 16 8.45 -3.22 -17.61
CA TRP A 16 9.49 -2.74 -16.72
C TRP A 16 9.95 -3.88 -15.80
N VAL A 17 10.81 -4.71 -16.33
CA VAL A 17 11.40 -5.85 -15.63
C VAL A 17 12.73 -5.44 -15.03
N ARG A 18 13.04 -5.96 -13.84
CA ARG A 18 14.31 -5.67 -13.17
C ARG A 18 15.44 -6.54 -13.76
N ASP A 19 16.00 -6.09 -14.85
CA ASP A 19 17.16 -6.62 -15.54
C ASP A 19 18.25 -5.53 -15.66
N ASP A 20 19.29 -5.77 -16.44
CA ASP A 20 20.39 -4.84 -16.70
C ASP A 20 19.98 -3.58 -17.46
N THR A 21 18.78 -3.54 -18.03
CA THR A 21 18.20 -2.35 -18.67
C THR A 21 17.29 -1.54 -17.75
N PHE A 22 17.10 -1.99 -16.50
CA PHE A 22 16.21 -1.36 -15.55
C PHE A 22 16.74 0.01 -15.11
N LEU A 23 15.97 1.05 -15.38
CA LEU A 23 16.35 2.42 -15.05
C LEU A 23 16.04 2.74 -13.59
N GLU A 24 17.04 2.62 -12.72
CA GLU A 24 17.03 3.20 -11.37
C GLU A 24 17.59 4.62 -11.45
N GLY A 25 16.76 5.60 -11.82
CA GLY A 25 17.18 6.99 -11.94
C GLY A 25 16.95 7.80 -10.65
N THR A 26 17.38 9.07 -10.69
CA THR A 26 17.17 10.06 -9.63
C THR A 26 15.69 10.17 -9.21
N PHE A 27 14.78 10.02 -10.15
CA PHE A 27 13.34 9.96 -9.93
C PHE A 27 12.94 8.95 -8.85
N TRP A 28 13.47 7.74 -8.89
CA TRP A 28 13.16 6.71 -7.89
C TRP A 28 13.74 7.08 -6.53
N GLN A 29 14.98 7.56 -6.48
CA GLN A 29 15.65 7.98 -5.25
C GLN A 29 14.91 9.14 -4.59
N ASP A 30 14.49 10.14 -5.35
CA ASP A 30 13.72 11.28 -4.85
C ASP A 30 12.38 10.85 -4.25
N ASN A 31 11.68 9.92 -4.89
CA ASN A 31 10.42 9.39 -4.37
C ASN A 31 10.64 8.55 -3.10
N LEU A 32 11.70 7.75 -3.04
CA LEU A 32 12.07 7.00 -1.84
C LEU A 32 12.39 7.95 -0.67
N HIS A 33 13.14 9.03 -0.91
CA HIS A 33 13.41 10.04 0.10
C HIS A 33 12.14 10.77 0.57
N ARG A 34 11.20 11.05 -0.33
CA ARG A 34 9.89 11.62 0.03
C ARG A 34 9.08 10.66 0.90
N TYR A 35 9.07 9.39 0.54
CA TYR A 35 8.40 8.34 1.29
C TYR A 35 8.98 8.19 2.70
N HIS A 36 10.31 8.12 2.84
CA HIS A 36 10.96 8.02 4.15
C HIS A 36 10.71 9.25 5.02
N ARG A 37 10.72 10.46 4.45
CA ARG A 37 10.37 11.69 5.18
C ARG A 37 8.92 11.70 5.64
N PHE A 38 8.00 11.20 4.81
CA PHE A 38 6.60 11.04 5.16
C PHE A 38 6.44 10.08 6.35
N LEU A 39 7.04 8.89 6.29
CA LEU A 39 6.98 7.92 7.37
C LEU A 39 7.55 8.48 8.68
N ARG A 40 8.73 9.11 8.63
CA ARG A 40 9.33 9.75 9.80
C ARG A 40 8.38 10.76 10.42
N ARG A 41 7.90 11.71 9.63
CA ARG A 41 7.02 12.78 10.10
C ARG A 41 5.76 12.25 10.79
N TRP A 42 5.07 11.29 10.20
CA TRP A 42 3.75 10.86 10.66
C TRP A 42 3.79 9.70 11.65
N ILE A 43 4.85 8.92 11.66
CA ILE A 43 4.96 7.77 12.54
C ILE A 43 5.81 8.09 13.77
N MET A 44 6.93 8.81 13.59
CA MET A 44 7.90 9.07 14.66
C MET A 44 7.70 10.45 15.30
N ASP A 45 7.65 11.52 14.48
CA ASP A 45 7.64 12.89 14.99
C ASP A 45 6.24 13.34 15.47
N GLN A 46 5.17 12.70 14.98
CA GLN A 46 3.78 12.97 15.35
C GLN A 46 3.10 11.71 15.90
N SER A 47 3.67 11.12 16.93
CA SER A 47 3.18 9.87 17.52
C SER A 47 1.80 10.00 18.21
N ASP A 48 1.29 11.20 18.41
CA ASP A 48 -0.07 11.50 18.85
C ASP A 48 -1.13 11.26 17.75
N LYS A 49 -0.72 11.17 16.49
CA LYS A 49 -1.60 10.90 15.36
C LYS A 49 -1.68 9.42 15.06
N LYS A 50 -2.89 8.94 14.80
CA LYS A 50 -3.10 7.58 14.31
C LYS A 50 -2.77 7.49 12.83
N VAL A 51 -1.99 6.49 12.46
CA VAL A 51 -1.59 6.20 11.08
C VAL A 51 -2.15 4.86 10.65
N LEU A 52 -2.84 4.83 9.53
CA LEU A 52 -3.30 3.61 8.89
C LEU A 52 -2.39 3.27 7.72
N LEU A 53 -1.76 2.12 7.78
CA LEU A 53 -1.05 1.52 6.65
C LEU A 53 -2.01 0.59 5.92
N LEU A 54 -2.45 0.99 4.74
CA LEU A 54 -3.46 0.29 3.96
C LEU A 54 -2.80 -0.46 2.80
N GLU A 55 -2.95 -1.77 2.80
CA GLU A 55 -2.48 -2.68 1.74
C GLU A 55 -3.66 -3.14 0.89
N LEU A 56 -3.57 -2.93 -0.42
CA LEU A 56 -4.61 -3.27 -1.38
C LEU A 56 -4.09 -4.25 -2.43
N GLY A 57 -4.57 -5.50 -2.38
CA GLY A 57 -4.29 -6.51 -3.39
C GLY A 57 -2.83 -6.95 -3.51
N VAL A 58 -2.02 -6.76 -2.47
CA VAL A 58 -0.60 -7.17 -2.49
C VAL A 58 -0.51 -8.68 -2.26
N GLY A 59 0.09 -9.37 -3.24
CA GLY A 59 0.32 -10.81 -3.17
C GLY A 59 1.46 -11.22 -2.22
N GLU A 60 1.63 -12.54 -2.06
CA GLU A 60 2.66 -13.13 -1.22
C GLU A 60 4.01 -13.35 -1.94
N MET A 61 4.08 -13.04 -3.25
CA MET A 61 5.29 -13.28 -4.07
C MET A 61 6.47 -12.38 -3.69
N THR A 62 6.21 -11.12 -3.31
CA THR A 62 7.24 -10.13 -2.97
C THR A 62 6.88 -9.38 -1.69
N PRO A 63 6.76 -10.05 -0.55
CA PRO A 63 6.27 -9.45 0.69
C PRO A 63 7.23 -8.41 1.27
N SER A 64 8.50 -8.45 0.90
CA SER A 64 9.54 -7.55 1.41
C SER A 64 9.39 -6.08 0.98
N ILE A 65 8.59 -5.80 -0.05
CA ILE A 65 8.44 -4.43 -0.58
C ILE A 65 7.41 -3.63 0.23
N ILE A 66 6.28 -4.23 0.59
CA ILE A 66 5.18 -3.54 1.28
C ILE A 66 4.81 -4.27 2.57
N LYS A 67 4.47 -5.55 2.50
CA LYS A 67 3.87 -6.33 3.58
C LYS A 67 4.76 -6.38 4.83
N LEU A 68 5.99 -6.86 4.69
CA LEU A 68 6.92 -6.94 5.82
C LEU A 68 7.28 -5.58 6.41
N PRO A 69 7.60 -4.52 5.64
CA PRO A 69 7.80 -3.18 6.16
C PRO A 69 6.59 -2.62 6.92
N PHE A 70 5.36 -2.85 6.44
CA PHE A 70 4.16 -2.40 7.12
C PHE A 70 3.94 -3.14 8.44
N TRP A 71 4.19 -4.44 8.49
CA TRP A 71 4.12 -5.21 9.71
C TRP A 71 5.14 -4.73 10.75
N GLU A 72 6.39 -4.47 10.31
CA GLU A 72 7.44 -3.96 11.17
C GLU A 72 7.11 -2.58 11.74
N LEU A 73 6.61 -1.65 10.90
CA LEU A 73 6.18 -0.33 11.34
C LEU A 73 5.02 -0.43 12.34
N THR A 74 4.05 -1.30 12.09
CA THR A 74 2.92 -1.53 12.99
C THR A 74 3.37 -2.16 14.31
N ALA A 75 4.31 -3.08 14.28
CA ALA A 75 4.84 -3.71 15.49
C ALA A 75 5.58 -2.72 16.40
N LYS A 76 6.38 -1.84 15.80
CA LYS A 76 7.26 -0.90 16.51
C LYS A 76 6.57 0.37 17.01
N ASN A 77 5.41 0.75 16.44
CA ASN A 77 4.78 2.03 16.73
C ASN A 77 3.31 1.85 17.14
N GLU A 78 2.96 2.24 18.35
CA GLU A 78 1.63 2.03 18.91
C GLU A 78 0.52 2.84 18.22
N ASN A 79 0.88 3.96 17.59
CA ASN A 79 -0.02 4.81 16.83
C ASN A 79 -0.31 4.30 15.41
N VAL A 80 0.34 3.20 14.99
CA VAL A 80 0.21 2.63 13.65
C VAL A 80 -0.74 1.44 13.66
N PHE A 81 -1.67 1.45 12.71
CA PHE A 81 -2.61 0.36 12.42
C PHE A 81 -2.38 -0.14 11.00
N TYR A 82 -2.58 -1.42 10.79
CA TYR A 82 -2.43 -2.06 9.49
C TYR A 82 -3.77 -2.62 9.01
N ALA A 83 -4.12 -2.38 7.76
CA ALA A 83 -5.25 -3.02 7.12
C ALA A 83 -4.81 -3.64 5.78
N CYS A 84 -5.23 -4.90 5.58
CA CYS A 84 -5.00 -5.64 4.36
C CYS A 84 -6.35 -6.00 3.72
N LEU A 85 -6.56 -5.54 2.49
CA LEU A 85 -7.68 -5.92 1.65
C LEU A 85 -7.15 -6.77 0.50
N ASN A 86 -7.56 -8.02 0.42
CA ASN A 86 -7.10 -8.92 -0.63
C ASN A 86 -8.20 -9.91 -1.02
N ARG A 87 -8.22 -10.29 -2.28
CA ARG A 87 -9.12 -11.32 -2.80
C ARG A 87 -8.85 -12.69 -2.17
N GLU A 88 -7.58 -12.98 -1.94
CA GLU A 88 -7.14 -14.22 -1.32
C GLU A 88 -6.85 -14.03 0.18
N SER A 89 -6.87 -15.12 0.91
CA SER A 89 -6.47 -15.12 2.32
C SER A 89 -5.00 -14.74 2.45
N SER A 90 -4.72 -13.73 3.27
CA SER A 90 -3.35 -13.31 3.58
C SER A 90 -2.90 -13.81 4.94
N HIS A 91 -1.60 -14.08 5.08
CA HIS A 91 -1.00 -14.42 6.37
C HIS A 91 -1.26 -13.30 7.39
N ARG A 92 -1.60 -13.71 8.62
CA ARG A 92 -1.95 -12.80 9.72
C ARG A 92 -0.97 -12.99 10.88
N PRO A 93 0.05 -12.14 11.02
CA PRO A 93 0.99 -12.25 12.14
C PRO A 93 0.28 -12.09 13.48
N GLU A 94 0.48 -13.05 14.38
CA GLU A 94 -0.17 -13.07 15.70
C GLU A 94 0.16 -11.83 16.53
N HIS A 95 1.41 -11.34 16.46
CA HIS A 95 1.85 -10.17 17.21
C HIS A 95 1.23 -8.84 16.76
N LEU A 96 0.51 -8.81 15.63
CA LEU A 96 -0.27 -7.66 15.16
C LEU A 96 -1.75 -7.74 15.50
N ARG A 97 -2.20 -8.81 16.17
CA ARG A 97 -3.59 -8.96 16.61
C ARG A 97 -3.98 -7.77 17.50
N GLY A 98 -5.13 -7.16 17.20
CA GLY A 98 -5.60 -5.96 17.89
C GLY A 98 -5.18 -4.62 17.24
N ARG A 99 -4.17 -4.64 16.36
CA ARG A 99 -3.76 -3.47 15.57
C ARG A 99 -3.72 -3.76 14.07
N SER A 100 -4.38 -4.81 13.63
CA SER A 100 -4.51 -5.17 12.22
C SER A 100 -5.92 -5.63 11.88
N LEU A 101 -6.34 -5.30 10.66
CA LEU A 101 -7.60 -5.72 10.05
C LEU A 101 -7.30 -6.42 8.73
N TYR A 102 -7.95 -7.55 8.50
CA TYR A 102 -7.85 -8.31 7.25
C TYR A 102 -9.24 -8.52 6.67
N LEU A 103 -9.46 -7.98 5.49
CA LEU A 103 -10.69 -8.13 4.74
C LEU A 103 -10.40 -8.94 3.48
N GLN A 104 -11.06 -10.09 3.37
CA GLN A 104 -11.00 -10.91 2.17
C GLN A 104 -12.18 -10.60 1.26
N GLY A 105 -11.90 -10.27 0.01
CA GLY A 105 -12.94 -9.97 -0.98
C GLY A 105 -12.41 -9.24 -2.20
N ASP A 106 -13.30 -8.98 -3.12
CA ASP A 106 -13.00 -8.11 -4.25
C ASP A 106 -12.79 -6.67 -3.78
N LEU A 107 -11.73 -6.04 -4.27
CA LEU A 107 -11.35 -4.68 -3.84
C LEU A 107 -12.39 -3.64 -4.25
N ALA A 108 -12.94 -3.74 -5.45
CA ALA A 108 -13.91 -2.77 -5.94
C ALA A 108 -15.21 -2.85 -5.15
N GLU A 109 -15.69 -4.06 -4.89
CA GLU A 109 -16.89 -4.29 -4.08
C GLU A 109 -16.69 -3.84 -2.63
N THR A 110 -15.57 -4.21 -2.01
CA THR A 110 -15.25 -3.84 -0.62
C THR A 110 -15.15 -2.33 -0.45
N LEU A 111 -14.44 -1.64 -1.35
CA LEU A 111 -14.30 -0.18 -1.30
C LEU A 111 -15.61 0.54 -1.60
N ALA A 112 -16.45 -0.01 -2.49
CA ALA A 112 -17.79 0.54 -2.77
C ALA A 112 -18.69 0.44 -1.54
N ALA A 113 -18.69 -0.70 -0.84
CA ALA A 113 -19.45 -0.90 0.39
C ALA A 113 -19.03 0.08 1.50
N LEU A 114 -17.73 0.24 1.74
CA LEU A 114 -17.19 1.20 2.72
C LEU A 114 -17.58 2.65 2.40
N ARG A 115 -17.64 2.99 1.12
CA ARG A 115 -18.06 4.32 0.67
C ARG A 115 -19.55 4.59 0.92
N GLN A 116 -20.39 3.57 0.75
CA GLN A 116 -21.84 3.67 1.03
C GLN A 116 -22.10 3.85 2.52
N GLU A 117 -21.46 3.07 3.39
CA GLU A 117 -21.59 3.20 4.84
C GLU A 117 -21.19 4.59 5.35
N ARG A 118 -20.11 5.17 4.81
CA ARG A 118 -19.71 6.53 5.15
C ARG A 118 -20.76 7.58 4.77
N SER A 119 -21.44 7.41 3.63
CA SER A 119 -22.52 8.30 3.21
C SER A 119 -23.72 8.22 4.13
N ILE A 120 -24.04 7.04 4.66
CA ILE A 120 -25.12 6.84 5.63
C ILE A 120 -24.77 7.50 6.97
N ALA A 121 -23.56 7.30 7.47
CA ALA A 121 -23.10 7.89 8.73
C ALA A 121 -23.10 9.43 8.67
N ALA A 122 -22.68 10.03 7.57
CA ALA A 122 -22.66 11.50 7.37
C ALA A 122 -24.07 12.13 7.28
N ASN A 123 -25.11 11.34 7.01
CA ASN A 123 -26.49 11.81 6.95
C ASN A 123 -27.26 11.68 8.29
N ILE A 124 -26.62 11.15 9.33
CA ILE A 124 -27.21 10.94 10.67
C ILE A 124 -26.74 12.02 11.67
N GLU A 125 -25.72 12.81 11.33
CA GLU A 125 -25.24 14.00 12.08
C GLU A 125 -25.98 15.28 11.60
#